data_13dcd2fbcd5909b0360af66fa131930f
#
_entry.id   13dcd2fbcd5909b0360af66fa131930f
#
_cell.length_a   1.000
_cell.length_b   1.000
_cell.length_c   1.000
_cell.angle_alpha   90.00
_cell.angle_beta   90.00
_cell.angle_gamma   90.00
#
_symmetry.space_group_name_H-M   'P 1'
#
loop_
_entity.id
_entity.type
_entity.pdbx_description
1 polymer ?
#
loop_
_entity_poly.entity_id
_entity_poly.type
_entity_poly.pdbx_seq_one_letter_code
_entity_poly.pdbx_strand_id
1 'polypeptide(L)'
;MSQLLSAPSTDLAADGVRLARSLEDLGQIGRLPSGAVRRLAFSNEDRAARALVGGWMEQAGMAVRVDAAGNLIGRYEGLRPGAPVLATGSHIDTVPEGGLYDGALGVLGGIEVVRVLAQHNLRLQHPLEVIAFADEESTMVGCKSMVGDAADDPGSYSTSLGVSIQDGLASIGGDWDQRHSARRDRQDIAAFLELHVEQGGVLEAVGKQIGVVEGVVGQQRYTISVSGQANHAGTTPMEMRRDALTAAAQIILAIEDMALHYPGDPVATVGKLQVWPNAANIVPGRVEFTLDMRDLSHAVIDHMKAQLERRIETIAVARRTRISITPQFVVDPSPADGMVQDVISEACADLALSYTHLPSRASHDAQELGRLTAMGMIFVPSRDGVSHSAAEFTSPQQCEQGVNVLLHSLIRLDASLAG
;
A
#
# COMPACT_ATOMS: atom_id res chain seq x y z
N MET A 1 17.74 -10.72 -34.18
CA MET A 1 16.92 -9.59 -34.62
C MET A 1 15.69 -9.56 -33.69
N SER A 2 15.63 -8.58 -32.82
CA SER A 2 14.51 -8.38 -31.93
C SER A 2 13.30 -7.83 -32.72
N GLN A 3 12.12 -8.43 -32.59
CA GLN A 3 10.94 -7.95 -33.29
C GLN A 3 10.33 -6.77 -32.53
N LEU A 4 9.98 -5.72 -33.27
CA LEU A 4 9.13 -4.62 -32.81
C LEU A 4 7.71 -5.13 -32.59
N LEU A 5 7.16 -4.92 -31.39
CA LEU A 5 5.74 -5.16 -31.12
C LEU A 5 4.92 -4.01 -31.77
N SER A 6 4.21 -4.32 -32.85
CA SER A 6 3.34 -3.36 -33.56
C SER A 6 1.88 -3.32 -33.05
N ALA A 7 1.51 -4.19 -32.12
CA ALA A 7 0.28 -4.20 -31.32
C ALA A 7 0.43 -5.28 -30.21
N PRO A 8 -0.28 -5.21 -29.09
CA PRO A 8 -0.26 -6.27 -28.11
C PRO A 8 -0.80 -7.57 -28.75
N SER A 9 0.08 -8.55 -28.90
CA SER A 9 -0.33 -9.90 -29.30
C SER A 9 -1.01 -10.54 -28.09
N THR A 10 -2.28 -10.90 -28.21
CA THR A 10 -3.03 -11.63 -27.17
C THR A 10 -2.46 -13.02 -26.90
N ASP A 11 -1.44 -13.43 -27.66
CA ASP A 11 -0.77 -14.73 -27.51
C ASP A 11 0.31 -14.73 -26.41
N LEU A 12 0.64 -13.57 -25.84
CA LEU A 12 1.57 -13.48 -24.72
C LEU A 12 0.85 -13.70 -23.40
N ALA A 13 1.22 -14.73 -22.68
CA ALA A 13 0.61 -15.07 -21.40
C ALA A 13 1.67 -15.46 -20.35
N ALA A 14 1.42 -15.12 -19.10
CA ALA A 14 2.19 -15.56 -17.96
C ALA A 14 2.09 -17.07 -17.77
N ASP A 15 3.15 -17.69 -17.27
CA ASP A 15 3.14 -19.09 -16.83
C ASP A 15 2.64 -19.13 -15.36
N GLY A 16 1.32 -19.33 -15.19
CA GLY A 16 0.69 -19.36 -13.86
C GLY A 16 1.23 -20.48 -12.96
N VAL A 17 1.71 -21.59 -13.53
CA VAL A 17 2.31 -22.68 -12.74
C VAL A 17 3.67 -22.25 -12.20
N ARG A 18 4.50 -21.62 -13.02
CA ARG A 18 5.81 -21.08 -12.62
C ARG A 18 5.65 -19.98 -11.59
N LEU A 19 4.69 -19.07 -11.78
CA LEU A 19 4.38 -18.01 -10.83
C LEU A 19 3.97 -18.58 -9.47
N ALA A 20 3.01 -19.52 -9.46
CA ALA A 20 2.53 -20.16 -8.22
C ALA A 20 3.67 -20.89 -7.48
N ARG A 21 4.57 -21.56 -8.22
CA ARG A 21 5.76 -22.18 -7.63
C ARG A 21 6.69 -21.13 -7.02
N SER A 22 6.95 -20.02 -7.73
CA SER A 22 7.83 -18.96 -7.22
C SER A 22 7.27 -18.32 -5.94
N LEU A 23 5.94 -18.11 -5.86
CA LEU A 23 5.26 -17.63 -4.65
C LEU A 23 5.40 -18.62 -3.49
N GLU A 24 5.19 -19.92 -3.72
CA GLU A 24 5.34 -20.94 -2.69
C GLU A 24 6.80 -21.06 -2.23
N ASP A 25 7.78 -21.09 -3.16
CA ASP A 25 9.20 -21.18 -2.82
C ASP A 25 9.67 -19.98 -1.98
N LEU A 26 9.25 -18.75 -2.35
CA LEU A 26 9.51 -17.56 -1.55
C LEU A 26 8.82 -17.63 -0.18
N GLY A 27 7.59 -18.14 -0.15
CA GLY A 27 6.78 -18.33 1.05
C GLY A 27 7.35 -19.35 2.04
N GLN A 28 8.28 -20.23 1.64
CA GLN A 28 8.98 -21.12 2.58
C GLN A 28 9.99 -20.36 3.45
N ILE A 29 10.52 -19.21 2.96
CA ILE A 29 11.49 -18.42 3.73
C ILE A 29 10.75 -17.61 4.79
N GLY A 30 10.96 -17.96 6.05
CA GLY A 30 10.28 -17.35 7.19
C GLY A 30 8.94 -18.00 7.55
N ARG A 31 8.59 -19.17 6.96
CA ARG A 31 7.33 -19.86 7.26
C ARG A 31 7.25 -20.32 8.71
N LEU A 32 6.17 -19.94 9.37
CA LEU A 32 5.87 -20.29 10.76
C LEU A 32 5.06 -21.59 10.85
N PRO A 33 5.03 -22.28 12.00
CA PRO A 33 4.17 -23.45 12.21
C PRO A 33 2.67 -23.15 12.03
N SER A 34 2.24 -21.90 12.18
CA SER A 34 0.86 -21.43 11.91
C SER A 34 0.52 -21.40 10.42
N GLY A 35 1.52 -21.49 9.54
CA GLY A 35 1.38 -21.28 8.09
C GLY A 35 1.62 -19.84 7.65
N ALA A 36 1.67 -18.88 8.57
CA ALA A 36 2.04 -17.49 8.27
C ALA A 36 3.51 -17.39 7.86
N VAL A 37 3.86 -16.30 7.19
CA VAL A 37 5.24 -15.95 6.82
C VAL A 37 5.71 -14.81 7.73
N ARG A 38 6.88 -14.96 8.32
CA ARG A 38 7.59 -13.92 9.07
C ARG A 38 8.91 -13.61 8.40
N ARG A 39 8.91 -12.65 7.53
CA ARG A 39 10.08 -12.16 6.78
C ARG A 39 10.20 -10.66 7.00
N LEU A 40 10.44 -10.28 8.27
CA LEU A 40 10.59 -8.88 8.64
C LEU A 40 11.77 -8.28 7.88
N ALA A 41 11.60 -7.06 7.41
CA ALA A 41 12.68 -6.32 6.74
C ALA A 41 13.98 -6.38 7.56
N PHE A 42 15.10 -6.52 6.87
CA PHE A 42 16.46 -6.62 7.43
C PHE A 42 16.76 -7.90 8.21
N SER A 43 15.81 -8.81 8.38
CA SER A 43 16.04 -10.10 9.03
C SER A 43 16.90 -11.05 8.18
N ASN A 44 17.30 -12.19 8.76
CA ASN A 44 17.99 -13.25 8.00
C ASN A 44 17.09 -13.81 6.88
N GLU A 45 15.80 -13.90 7.14
CA GLU A 45 14.78 -14.36 6.21
C GLU A 45 14.65 -13.39 5.06
N ASP A 46 14.63 -12.07 5.31
CA ASP A 46 14.60 -11.05 4.26
C ASP A 46 15.86 -11.14 3.38
N ARG A 47 17.05 -11.23 3.98
CA ARG A 47 18.28 -11.40 3.21
C ARG A 47 18.29 -12.66 2.35
N ALA A 48 17.78 -13.78 2.86
CA ALA A 48 17.67 -15.02 2.09
C ALA A 48 16.65 -14.88 0.93
N ALA A 49 15.52 -14.24 1.18
CA ALA A 49 14.51 -13.96 0.18
C ALA A 49 15.02 -13.03 -0.93
N ARG A 50 15.72 -11.96 -0.57
CA ARG A 50 16.36 -11.04 -1.52
C ARG A 50 17.38 -11.73 -2.40
N ALA A 51 18.20 -12.64 -1.83
CA ALA A 51 19.15 -13.43 -2.60
C ALA A 51 18.43 -14.39 -3.58
N LEU A 52 17.33 -15.02 -3.17
CA LEU A 52 16.52 -15.88 -4.03
C LEU A 52 15.88 -15.10 -5.18
N VAL A 53 15.24 -13.97 -4.87
CA VAL A 53 14.56 -13.10 -5.84
C VAL A 53 15.58 -12.49 -6.81
N GLY A 54 16.73 -12.02 -6.34
CA GLY A 54 17.84 -11.54 -7.18
C GLY A 54 18.32 -12.60 -8.16
N GLY A 55 18.48 -13.84 -7.69
CA GLY A 55 18.83 -14.97 -8.57
C GLY A 55 17.77 -15.26 -9.65
N TRP A 56 16.49 -15.09 -9.33
CA TRP A 56 15.41 -15.21 -10.33
C TRP A 56 15.38 -14.06 -11.33
N MET A 57 15.71 -12.84 -10.91
CA MET A 57 15.88 -11.69 -11.80
C MET A 57 17.04 -11.93 -12.78
N GLU A 58 18.20 -12.42 -12.30
CA GLU A 58 19.34 -12.75 -13.14
C GLU A 58 19.00 -13.87 -14.15
N GLN A 59 18.31 -14.94 -13.71
CA GLN A 59 17.87 -16.04 -14.57
C GLN A 59 16.86 -15.57 -15.65
N ALA A 60 16.08 -14.52 -15.37
CA ALA A 60 15.20 -13.88 -16.35
C ALA A 60 15.96 -12.97 -17.34
N GLY A 61 17.27 -12.79 -17.17
CA GLY A 61 18.12 -11.97 -18.04
C GLY A 61 18.19 -10.50 -17.66
N MET A 62 17.88 -10.16 -16.41
CA MET A 62 18.01 -8.82 -15.88
C MET A 62 19.42 -8.57 -15.31
N ALA A 63 19.89 -7.34 -15.41
CA ALA A 63 21.02 -6.84 -14.63
C ALA A 63 20.53 -6.45 -13.23
N VAL A 64 21.07 -7.10 -12.19
CA VAL A 64 20.60 -6.93 -10.80
C VAL A 64 21.55 -6.04 -10.02
N ARG A 65 21.00 -5.14 -9.21
CA ARG A 65 21.74 -4.26 -8.29
C ARG A 65 20.91 -3.99 -7.04
N VAL A 66 21.59 -3.63 -5.97
CA VAL A 66 20.98 -3.00 -4.80
C VAL A 66 21.35 -1.52 -4.81
N ASP A 67 20.40 -0.62 -4.61
CA ASP A 67 20.70 0.80 -4.47
C ASP A 67 21.05 1.16 -3.01
N ALA A 68 21.44 2.41 -2.77
CA ALA A 68 21.84 2.85 -1.44
C ALA A 68 20.70 2.83 -0.41
N ALA A 69 19.44 2.89 -0.86
CA ALA A 69 18.26 2.76 0.01
C ALA A 69 17.88 1.28 0.26
N GLY A 70 18.67 0.34 -0.23
CA GLY A 70 18.43 -1.08 -0.05
C GLY A 70 17.43 -1.68 -1.05
N ASN A 71 16.91 -0.96 -2.02
CA ASN A 71 16.01 -1.52 -3.02
C ASN A 71 16.75 -2.53 -3.91
N LEU A 72 16.19 -3.73 -4.08
CA LEU A 72 16.70 -4.73 -5.02
C LEU A 72 16.06 -4.48 -6.39
N ILE A 73 16.86 -4.14 -7.40
CA ILE A 73 16.41 -3.70 -8.70
C ILE A 73 16.98 -4.61 -9.79
N GLY A 74 16.08 -5.26 -10.52
CA GLY A 74 16.41 -6.00 -11.75
C GLY A 74 16.05 -5.15 -12.97
N ARG A 75 17.00 -4.94 -13.89
CA ARG A 75 16.81 -4.17 -15.11
C ARG A 75 16.92 -5.06 -16.36
N TYR A 76 15.85 -5.08 -17.14
CA TYR A 76 15.80 -5.69 -18.47
C TYR A 76 15.91 -4.59 -19.53
N GLU A 77 16.95 -4.65 -20.36
CA GLU A 77 17.26 -3.57 -21.31
C GLU A 77 16.20 -3.44 -22.41
N GLY A 78 15.88 -2.20 -22.74
CA GLY A 78 15.01 -1.83 -23.85
C GLY A 78 15.75 -1.68 -25.19
N LEU A 79 15.00 -1.33 -26.23
CA LEU A 79 15.55 -1.07 -27.57
C LEU A 79 16.12 0.34 -27.71
N ARG A 80 15.64 1.31 -26.91
CA ARG A 80 16.09 2.72 -26.95
C ARG A 80 17.10 2.98 -25.82
N PRO A 81 18.39 3.09 -26.10
CA PRO A 81 19.38 3.42 -25.06
C PRO A 81 19.08 4.78 -24.43
N GLY A 82 19.14 4.82 -23.08
CA GLY A 82 18.94 6.04 -22.33
C GLY A 82 17.47 6.52 -22.23
N ALA A 83 16.50 5.76 -22.72
CA ALA A 83 15.11 6.05 -22.47
C ALA A 83 14.78 5.91 -20.97
N PRO A 84 13.83 6.71 -20.43
CA PRO A 84 13.30 6.49 -19.10
C PRO A 84 12.82 5.05 -18.91
N VAL A 85 12.88 4.50 -17.70
CA VAL A 85 12.43 3.12 -17.48
C VAL A 85 10.92 3.05 -17.32
N LEU A 86 10.30 1.98 -17.78
CA LEU A 86 9.05 1.51 -17.23
C LEU A 86 9.38 0.71 -15.97
N ALA A 87 8.75 1.00 -14.86
CA ALA A 87 9.03 0.31 -13.60
C ALA A 87 7.79 -0.43 -13.10
N THR A 88 8.02 -1.59 -12.51
CA THR A 88 7.02 -2.35 -11.77
C THR A 88 7.67 -2.96 -10.54
N GLY A 89 6.89 -3.32 -9.55
CA GLY A 89 7.41 -3.92 -8.33
C GLY A 89 6.47 -3.74 -7.17
N SER A 90 6.94 -4.09 -6.01
CA SER A 90 6.34 -3.98 -4.69
C SER A 90 7.41 -4.35 -3.66
N HIS A 91 7.03 -4.95 -2.53
CA HIS A 91 7.94 -5.42 -1.48
C HIS A 91 7.96 -6.95 -1.36
N ILE A 92 8.90 -7.46 -0.58
CA ILE A 92 8.99 -8.89 -0.22
C ILE A 92 9.13 -9.10 1.29
N ASP A 93 9.32 -8.04 2.08
CA ASP A 93 9.19 -8.11 3.54
C ASP A 93 7.72 -8.30 3.93
N THR A 94 7.47 -8.72 5.16
CA THR A 94 6.14 -9.02 5.68
C THR A 94 5.94 -8.45 7.07
N VAL A 95 4.69 -8.25 7.47
CA VAL A 95 4.31 -8.11 8.88
C VAL A 95 4.70 -9.36 9.69
N PRO A 96 4.68 -9.31 11.05
CA PRO A 96 5.09 -10.45 11.89
C PRO A 96 4.37 -11.78 11.64
N GLU A 97 3.15 -11.76 11.11
CA GLU A 97 2.36 -12.93 10.71
C GLU A 97 1.67 -12.65 9.36
N GLY A 98 2.48 -12.46 8.31
CA GLY A 98 2.02 -12.15 6.96
C GLY A 98 1.51 -13.36 6.19
N GLY A 99 0.97 -13.08 5.00
CA GLY A 99 0.58 -14.08 4.02
C GLY A 99 1.67 -14.44 3.03
N LEU A 100 1.28 -15.08 1.92
CA LEU A 100 2.18 -15.50 0.85
C LEU A 100 2.22 -14.49 -0.31
N TYR A 101 1.20 -13.65 -0.44
CA TYR A 101 0.92 -12.89 -1.65
C TYR A 101 1.20 -11.41 -1.50
N ASP A 102 0.99 -10.87 -0.31
CA ASP A 102 1.15 -9.47 0.04
C ASP A 102 2.55 -8.98 -0.36
N GLY A 103 2.63 -7.95 -1.22
CA GLY A 103 3.83 -7.44 -1.85
C GLY A 103 4.52 -8.42 -2.80
N ALA A 104 4.70 -9.68 -2.37
CA ALA A 104 5.40 -10.71 -3.12
C ALA A 104 4.84 -10.94 -4.52
N LEU A 105 3.50 -10.87 -4.69
CA LEU A 105 2.85 -11.03 -5.98
C LEU A 105 3.31 -9.97 -6.99
N GLY A 106 3.46 -8.71 -6.57
CA GLY A 106 3.89 -7.61 -7.43
C GLY A 106 5.31 -7.79 -7.95
N VAL A 107 6.24 -8.16 -7.06
CA VAL A 107 7.64 -8.42 -7.43
C VAL A 107 7.76 -9.64 -8.33
N LEU A 108 7.16 -10.77 -7.96
CA LEU A 108 7.24 -12.02 -8.73
C LEU A 108 6.46 -11.92 -10.03
N GLY A 109 5.36 -11.17 -10.06
CA GLY A 109 4.61 -10.83 -11.27
C GLY A 109 5.46 -10.03 -12.26
N GLY A 110 6.19 -9.03 -11.78
CA GLY A 110 7.14 -8.27 -12.60
C GLY A 110 8.25 -9.14 -13.18
N ILE A 111 8.82 -10.06 -12.39
CA ILE A 111 9.81 -11.04 -12.86
C ILE A 111 9.20 -11.96 -13.94
N GLU A 112 7.95 -12.40 -13.72
CA GLU A 112 7.25 -13.27 -14.69
C GLU A 112 7.00 -12.54 -16.01
N VAL A 113 6.63 -11.26 -15.98
CA VAL A 113 6.55 -10.42 -17.20
C VAL A 113 7.87 -10.43 -17.98
N VAL A 114 9.01 -10.21 -17.31
CA VAL A 114 10.32 -10.23 -17.97
C VAL A 114 10.63 -11.61 -18.53
N ARG A 115 10.32 -12.69 -17.81
CA ARG A 115 10.49 -14.07 -18.32
C ARG A 115 9.71 -14.31 -19.62
N VAL A 116 8.44 -13.86 -19.68
CA VAL A 116 7.61 -13.96 -20.89
C VAL A 116 8.26 -13.19 -22.04
N LEU A 117 8.66 -11.94 -21.83
CA LEU A 117 9.31 -11.13 -22.85
C LEU A 117 10.59 -11.80 -23.35
N ALA A 118 11.43 -12.29 -22.44
CA ALA A 118 12.69 -12.96 -22.78
C ALA A 118 12.48 -14.27 -23.57
N GLN A 119 11.51 -15.10 -23.18
CA GLN A 119 11.15 -16.35 -23.87
C GLN A 119 10.71 -16.12 -25.31
N HIS A 120 10.05 -14.99 -25.58
CA HIS A 120 9.61 -14.61 -26.92
C HIS A 120 10.62 -13.74 -27.66
N ASN A 121 11.83 -13.50 -27.10
CA ASN A 121 12.85 -12.61 -27.64
C ASN A 121 12.33 -11.19 -27.91
N LEU A 122 11.44 -10.70 -27.06
CA LEU A 122 10.83 -9.38 -27.14
C LEU A 122 11.54 -8.39 -26.23
N ARG A 123 11.64 -7.15 -26.68
CA ARG A 123 12.09 -6.01 -25.88
C ARG A 123 11.18 -4.84 -26.13
N LEU A 124 10.84 -4.15 -25.04
CA LEU A 124 10.11 -2.88 -25.10
C LEU A 124 11.03 -1.78 -25.64
N GLN A 125 10.49 -0.64 -26.03
CA GLN A 125 11.28 0.54 -26.38
C GLN A 125 12.02 1.06 -25.14
N HIS A 126 11.32 1.13 -24.01
CA HIS A 126 11.86 1.51 -22.71
C HIS A 126 12.48 0.31 -22.00
N PRO A 127 13.57 0.49 -21.22
CA PRO A 127 14.01 -0.53 -20.29
C PRO A 127 12.90 -0.81 -19.28
N LEU A 128 12.79 -2.06 -18.80
CA LEU A 128 11.87 -2.46 -17.75
C LEU A 128 12.65 -2.73 -16.46
N GLU A 129 12.32 -2.03 -15.37
CA GLU A 129 12.86 -2.32 -14.04
C GLU A 129 11.80 -3.01 -13.17
N VAL A 130 12.22 -4.11 -12.52
CA VAL A 130 11.44 -4.78 -11.46
C VAL A 130 12.11 -4.45 -10.13
N ILE A 131 11.36 -3.87 -9.20
CA ILE A 131 11.87 -3.34 -7.94
C ILE A 131 11.24 -4.11 -6.78
N ALA A 132 12.08 -4.67 -5.90
CA ALA A 132 11.66 -5.08 -4.56
C ALA A 132 12.12 -4.00 -3.58
N PHE A 133 11.18 -3.17 -3.16
CA PHE A 133 11.43 -2.06 -2.23
C PHE A 133 11.86 -2.56 -0.86
N ALA A 134 12.58 -1.73 -0.12
CA ALA A 134 13.09 -2.06 1.20
C ALA A 134 12.15 -1.55 2.29
N ASP A 135 11.73 -2.45 3.20
CA ASP A 135 11.00 -2.14 4.44
C ASP A 135 9.68 -1.36 4.21
N GLU A 136 8.84 -1.87 3.31
CA GLU A 136 7.53 -1.26 3.03
C GLU A 136 6.63 -1.35 4.26
N GLU A 137 6.57 -2.51 4.91
CA GLU A 137 5.67 -2.85 6.01
C GLU A 137 5.96 -2.09 7.34
N SER A 138 7.05 -1.30 7.37
CA SER A 138 7.40 -0.50 8.57
C SER A 138 7.68 0.95 8.24
N THR A 139 8.77 1.21 7.52
CA THR A 139 9.31 2.57 7.36
C THR A 139 9.13 3.14 5.96
N MET A 140 8.93 2.28 4.96
CA MET A 140 8.92 2.62 3.53
C MET A 140 10.20 3.35 3.10
N VAL A 141 11.34 3.05 3.75
CA VAL A 141 12.60 3.77 3.50
C VAL A 141 13.05 3.64 2.05
N GLY A 142 12.78 2.49 1.42
CA GLY A 142 13.15 2.22 0.04
C GLY A 142 12.50 3.17 -0.95
N CYS A 143 11.18 3.19 -1.02
CA CYS A 143 10.42 4.04 -1.94
C CYS A 143 10.52 5.52 -1.57
N LYS A 144 10.50 5.88 -0.27
CA LYS A 144 10.69 7.27 0.19
C LYS A 144 12.05 7.84 -0.20
N SER A 145 13.14 7.05 -0.11
CA SER A 145 14.45 7.49 -0.59
C SER A 145 14.45 7.71 -2.10
N MET A 146 13.78 6.84 -2.85
CA MET A 146 13.69 6.94 -4.30
C MET A 146 12.97 8.22 -4.76
N VAL A 147 11.96 8.66 -4.04
CA VAL A 147 11.25 9.91 -4.35
C VAL A 147 11.88 11.15 -3.67
N GLY A 148 12.87 10.94 -2.80
CA GLY A 148 13.57 12.02 -2.11
C GLY A 148 12.84 12.54 -0.86
N ASP A 149 11.97 11.73 -0.25
CA ASP A 149 11.17 12.08 0.93
C ASP A 149 11.59 11.30 2.21
N ALA A 150 12.69 10.57 2.15
CA ALA A 150 13.22 9.90 3.33
C ALA A 150 13.72 10.92 4.37
N ALA A 151 13.32 10.73 5.64
CA ALA A 151 13.75 11.60 6.73
C ALA A 151 15.27 11.52 6.95
N ASP A 152 15.88 12.64 7.33
CA ASP A 152 17.33 12.73 7.54
C ASP A 152 17.77 12.15 8.87
N ASP A 153 16.93 12.21 9.90
CA ASP A 153 17.24 11.67 11.22
C ASP A 153 16.96 10.16 11.26
N PRO A 154 17.99 9.31 11.40
CA PRO A 154 17.78 7.85 11.51
C PRO A 154 16.96 7.46 12.75
N GLY A 155 16.93 8.30 13.80
CA GLY A 155 16.12 8.09 14.99
C GLY A 155 14.61 8.22 14.77
N SER A 156 14.17 8.78 13.63
CA SER A 156 12.76 8.88 13.26
C SER A 156 12.19 7.55 12.73
N TYR A 157 13.05 6.59 12.41
CA TYR A 157 12.64 5.28 11.88
C TYR A 157 12.51 4.22 12.98
N SER A 158 11.40 3.49 12.96
CA SER A 158 11.16 2.37 13.87
C SER A 158 10.96 1.11 13.04
N THR A 159 12.00 0.31 12.87
CA THR A 159 11.94 -0.94 12.11
C THR A 159 11.20 -2.03 12.88
N SER A 160 10.45 -2.88 12.18
CA SER A 160 9.74 -4.02 12.81
C SER A 160 10.68 -5.03 13.46
N LEU A 161 11.93 -5.11 13.00
CA LEU A 161 12.97 -5.98 13.61
C LEU A 161 13.57 -5.37 14.87
N GLY A 162 13.39 -4.05 15.10
CA GLY A 162 13.97 -3.33 16.24
C GLY A 162 15.46 -3.00 16.11
N VAL A 163 16.04 -3.17 14.91
CA VAL A 163 17.41 -2.70 14.60
C VAL A 163 17.39 -1.24 14.18
N SER A 164 18.53 -0.55 14.25
CA SER A 164 18.63 0.80 13.67
C SER A 164 18.43 0.73 12.15
N ILE A 165 17.86 1.78 11.56
CA ILE A 165 17.69 1.85 10.09
C ILE A 165 19.04 1.77 9.37
N GLN A 166 20.10 2.31 9.96
CA GLN A 166 21.47 2.29 9.42
C GLN A 166 22.00 0.86 9.33
N ASP A 167 21.92 0.11 10.44
CA ASP A 167 22.35 -1.30 10.48
C ASP A 167 21.45 -2.17 9.59
N GLY A 168 20.15 -1.88 9.56
CA GLY A 168 19.19 -2.55 8.70
C GLY A 168 19.58 -2.43 7.23
N LEU A 169 19.74 -1.23 6.71
CA LEU A 169 20.15 -0.98 5.32
C LEU A 169 21.50 -1.61 4.99
N ALA A 170 22.50 -1.45 5.86
CA ALA A 170 23.81 -2.07 5.68
C ALA A 170 23.72 -3.60 5.55
N SER A 171 22.80 -4.24 6.29
CA SER A 171 22.62 -5.70 6.28
C SER A 171 22.09 -6.25 4.96
N ILE A 172 21.42 -5.43 4.13
CA ILE A 172 20.85 -5.79 2.84
C ILE A 172 21.59 -5.18 1.65
N GLY A 173 22.76 -4.55 1.89
CA GLY A 173 23.61 -3.98 0.84
C GLY A 173 23.32 -2.51 0.54
N GLY A 174 22.49 -1.83 1.34
CA GLY A 174 22.28 -0.40 1.29
C GLY A 174 23.35 0.37 2.07
N ASP A 175 23.27 1.70 2.01
CA ASP A 175 24.17 2.62 2.70
C ASP A 175 23.37 3.87 3.12
N TRP A 176 23.14 4.01 4.41
CA TRP A 176 22.37 5.12 4.96
C TRP A 176 22.94 6.48 4.54
N ASP A 177 24.26 6.64 4.59
CA ASP A 177 24.92 7.93 4.31
C ASP A 177 24.81 8.29 2.82
N GLN A 178 24.67 7.28 1.95
CA GLN A 178 24.51 7.43 0.51
C GLN A 178 23.06 7.32 0.04
N ARG A 179 22.06 7.12 0.94
CA ARG A 179 20.65 6.84 0.57
C ARG A 179 20.05 7.88 -0.38
N HIS A 180 20.50 9.14 -0.32
CA HIS A 180 20.07 10.19 -1.24
C HIS A 180 20.47 9.93 -2.70
N SER A 181 21.47 9.07 -2.94
CA SER A 181 21.84 8.65 -4.30
C SER A 181 20.84 7.68 -4.93
N ALA A 182 19.94 7.10 -4.15
CA ALA A 182 18.82 6.29 -4.63
C ALA A 182 17.72 7.14 -5.29
N ARG A 183 17.73 8.47 -5.05
CA ARG A 183 16.72 9.38 -5.60
C ARG A 183 16.69 9.31 -7.13
N ARG A 184 15.47 9.27 -7.65
CA ARG A 184 15.15 9.34 -9.07
C ARG A 184 14.45 10.64 -9.39
N ASP A 185 14.60 11.07 -10.63
CA ASP A 185 13.87 12.21 -11.19
C ASP A 185 12.76 11.71 -12.14
N ARG A 186 11.84 12.61 -12.48
CA ARG A 186 10.75 12.31 -13.44
C ARG A 186 11.23 11.87 -14.82
N GLN A 187 12.48 12.17 -15.15
CA GLN A 187 13.10 11.77 -16.41
C GLN A 187 13.66 10.35 -16.37
N ASP A 188 13.78 9.75 -15.17
CA ASP A 188 14.35 8.42 -15.01
C ASP A 188 13.27 7.33 -15.13
N ILE A 189 12.03 7.61 -14.70
CA ILE A 189 10.91 6.67 -14.68
C ILE A 189 9.76 7.23 -15.48
N ALA A 190 9.40 6.58 -16.58
CA ALA A 190 8.31 6.99 -17.46
C ALA A 190 6.93 6.71 -16.87
N ALA A 191 6.78 5.55 -16.24
CA ALA A 191 5.59 5.15 -15.49
C ALA A 191 5.94 4.04 -14.49
N PHE A 192 5.12 3.90 -13.45
CA PHE A 192 5.20 2.83 -12.45
C PHE A 192 3.87 2.10 -12.33
N LEU A 193 3.90 0.77 -12.42
CA LEU A 193 2.74 -0.09 -12.20
C LEU A 193 3.02 -1.08 -11.06
N GLU A 194 2.10 -1.16 -10.10
CA GLU A 194 2.15 -2.15 -9.04
C GLU A 194 0.99 -3.13 -9.15
N LEU A 195 1.31 -4.42 -9.23
CA LEU A 195 0.34 -5.50 -9.07
C LEU A 195 0.31 -5.90 -7.60
N HIS A 196 -0.89 -5.97 -7.03
CA HIS A 196 -1.04 -6.32 -5.62
C HIS A 196 -2.31 -7.14 -5.37
N VAL A 197 -2.39 -7.81 -4.23
CA VAL A 197 -3.64 -8.34 -3.71
C VAL A 197 -4.50 -7.21 -3.15
N GLU A 198 -5.82 -7.30 -3.22
CA GLU A 198 -6.71 -6.21 -2.78
C GLU A 198 -6.60 -5.93 -1.27
N GLN A 199 -6.24 -6.92 -0.47
CA GLN A 199 -6.27 -6.87 1.00
C GLN A 199 -7.66 -6.54 1.56
N GLY A 200 -8.67 -6.59 0.72
CA GLY A 200 -10.06 -6.28 1.00
C GLY A 200 -11.00 -7.25 0.27
N GLY A 201 -12.29 -7.18 0.58
CA GLY A 201 -13.30 -8.10 0.05
C GLY A 201 -14.20 -7.49 -1.03
N VAL A 202 -13.87 -6.33 -1.60
CA VAL A 202 -14.76 -5.65 -2.55
C VAL A 202 -14.84 -6.42 -3.86
N LEU A 203 -13.70 -6.82 -4.46
CA LEU A 203 -13.67 -7.55 -5.72
C LEU A 203 -14.45 -8.87 -5.63
N GLU A 204 -14.26 -9.61 -4.54
CA GLU A 204 -14.99 -10.84 -4.29
C GLU A 204 -16.49 -10.58 -4.14
N ALA A 205 -16.89 -9.57 -3.36
CA ALA A 205 -18.28 -9.21 -3.13
C ALA A 205 -19.02 -8.78 -4.41
N VAL A 206 -18.33 -8.06 -5.32
CA VAL A 206 -18.92 -7.62 -6.60
C VAL A 206 -18.68 -8.61 -7.76
N GLY A 207 -17.96 -9.72 -7.52
CA GLY A 207 -17.70 -10.77 -8.51
C GLY A 207 -16.81 -10.29 -9.67
N LYS A 208 -15.83 -9.42 -9.40
CA LYS A 208 -14.87 -8.90 -10.39
C LYS A 208 -13.52 -9.60 -10.27
N GLN A 209 -12.86 -9.77 -11.42
CA GLN A 209 -11.57 -10.46 -11.50
C GLN A 209 -10.39 -9.53 -11.26
N ILE A 210 -10.54 -8.26 -11.64
CA ILE A 210 -9.47 -7.25 -11.56
C ILE A 210 -10.02 -5.96 -10.96
N GLY A 211 -9.21 -5.32 -10.12
CA GLY A 211 -9.39 -3.97 -9.66
C GLY A 211 -8.46 -3.01 -10.39
N VAL A 212 -9.01 -2.01 -11.06
CA VAL A 212 -8.26 -0.86 -11.57
C VAL A 212 -8.23 0.17 -10.44
N VAL A 213 -7.05 0.40 -9.87
CA VAL A 213 -6.95 1.23 -8.67
C VAL A 213 -6.98 2.71 -9.05
N GLU A 214 -7.94 3.44 -8.49
CA GLU A 214 -8.11 4.88 -8.71
C GLU A 214 -7.05 5.73 -8.00
N GLY A 215 -6.33 5.12 -7.07
CA GLY A 215 -5.25 5.71 -6.27
C GLY A 215 -5.20 5.15 -4.86
N VAL A 216 -4.19 5.56 -4.12
CA VAL A 216 -4.01 5.21 -2.71
C VAL A 216 -4.57 6.35 -1.86
N VAL A 217 -5.46 6.03 -0.93
CA VAL A 217 -6.13 7.06 -0.11
C VAL A 217 -5.15 7.78 0.81
N GLY A 218 -5.41 9.07 1.02
CA GLY A 218 -4.80 9.82 2.10
C GLY A 218 -5.39 9.42 3.45
N GLN A 219 -4.64 9.69 4.51
CA GLN A 219 -5.03 9.38 5.88
C GLN A 219 -4.76 10.56 6.80
N GLN A 220 -5.75 10.90 7.61
CA GLN A 220 -5.56 11.85 8.72
C GLN A 220 -6.00 11.18 10.01
N ARG A 221 -5.11 11.13 11.00
CA ARG A 221 -5.39 10.57 12.31
C ARG A 221 -5.33 11.63 13.39
N TYR A 222 -6.30 11.57 14.31
CA TYR A 222 -6.45 12.50 15.42
C TYR A 222 -6.61 11.75 16.73
N THR A 223 -6.20 12.40 17.83
CA THR A 223 -6.67 12.10 19.18
C THR A 223 -7.71 13.12 19.59
N ILE A 224 -8.88 12.65 20.01
CA ILE A 224 -9.96 13.48 20.54
C ILE A 224 -10.04 13.25 22.04
N SER A 225 -9.84 14.32 22.81
CA SER A 225 -9.94 14.32 24.28
C SER A 225 -11.18 15.07 24.72
N VAL A 226 -12.05 14.39 25.50
CA VAL A 226 -13.27 14.95 26.09
C VAL A 226 -13.06 15.09 27.59
N SER A 227 -13.17 16.31 28.11
CA SER A 227 -13.05 16.63 29.53
C SER A 227 -14.39 17.07 30.10
N GLY A 228 -14.89 16.33 31.06
CA GLY A 228 -16.08 16.63 31.86
C GLY A 228 -15.75 16.80 33.33
N GLN A 229 -16.56 16.22 34.23
CA GLN A 229 -16.35 16.25 35.67
C GLN A 229 -16.69 14.90 36.29
N ALA A 230 -15.70 14.21 36.85
CA ALA A 230 -15.95 13.01 37.63
C ALA A 230 -16.75 13.30 38.87
N ASN A 231 -17.74 12.49 39.15
CA ASN A 231 -18.56 12.63 40.36
C ASN A 231 -19.25 11.30 40.71
N HIS A 232 -19.87 11.20 41.89
CA HIS A 232 -20.58 10.00 42.33
C HIS A 232 -21.80 9.72 41.44
N ALA A 233 -21.89 8.52 40.88
CA ALA A 233 -22.91 8.17 39.88
C ALA A 233 -24.36 8.16 40.47
N GLY A 234 -24.52 7.82 41.74
CA GLY A 234 -25.83 7.77 42.40
C GLY A 234 -26.32 9.12 42.89
N THR A 235 -25.43 9.99 43.39
CA THR A 235 -25.81 11.26 44.03
C THR A 235 -25.78 12.47 43.09
N THR A 236 -25.27 12.33 41.86
CA THR A 236 -25.24 13.42 40.89
C THR A 236 -26.49 13.36 40.00
N PRO A 237 -27.46 14.29 40.12
CA PRO A 237 -28.60 14.36 39.21
C PRO A 237 -28.21 14.45 37.75
N MET A 238 -29.03 13.90 36.85
CA MET A 238 -28.70 13.83 35.41
C MET A 238 -28.43 15.21 34.81
N GLU A 239 -29.19 16.21 35.14
CA GLU A 239 -29.11 17.58 34.66
C GLU A 239 -27.84 18.33 35.14
N MET A 240 -27.22 17.85 36.24
CA MET A 240 -25.97 18.44 36.77
C MET A 240 -24.69 17.79 36.25
N ARG A 241 -24.81 16.67 35.53
CA ARG A 241 -23.66 15.91 35.03
C ARG A 241 -22.93 16.63 33.92
N ARG A 242 -21.61 16.48 33.94
CA ARG A 242 -20.68 16.80 32.84
C ARG A 242 -19.97 15.51 32.45
N ASP A 243 -20.73 14.60 31.87
CA ASP A 243 -20.32 13.23 31.62
C ASP A 243 -19.51 13.17 30.30
N ALA A 244 -18.19 12.95 30.43
CA ALA A 244 -17.28 12.87 29.31
C ALA A 244 -17.57 11.66 28.41
N LEU A 245 -18.00 10.52 28.97
CA LEU A 245 -18.28 9.32 28.19
C LEU A 245 -19.55 9.46 27.35
N THR A 246 -20.60 10.04 27.89
CA THR A 246 -21.83 10.30 27.14
C THR A 246 -21.60 11.30 26.02
N ALA A 247 -20.73 12.32 26.22
CA ALA A 247 -20.33 13.24 25.16
C ALA A 247 -19.50 12.55 24.09
N ALA A 248 -18.51 11.73 24.50
CA ALA A 248 -17.69 10.94 23.56
C ALA A 248 -18.53 9.97 22.72
N ALA A 249 -19.51 9.27 23.33
CA ALA A 249 -20.41 8.37 22.60
C ALA A 249 -21.21 9.11 21.51
N GLN A 250 -21.68 10.33 21.78
CA GLN A 250 -22.38 11.14 20.78
C GLN A 250 -21.45 11.56 19.63
N ILE A 251 -20.19 11.86 19.93
CA ILE A 251 -19.19 12.21 18.89
C ILE A 251 -18.88 10.98 18.02
N ILE A 252 -18.72 9.81 18.65
CA ILE A 252 -18.44 8.55 17.93
C ILE A 252 -19.58 8.23 16.95
N LEU A 253 -20.82 8.32 17.40
CA LEU A 253 -21.99 8.13 16.52
C LEU A 253 -22.08 9.21 15.43
N ALA A 254 -21.68 10.45 15.73
CA ALA A 254 -21.65 11.51 14.72
C ALA A 254 -20.55 11.30 13.67
N ILE A 255 -19.43 10.68 14.02
CA ILE A 255 -18.36 10.29 13.10
C ILE A 255 -18.87 9.22 12.13
N GLU A 256 -19.50 8.16 12.65
CA GLU A 256 -20.06 7.08 11.84
C GLU A 256 -21.16 7.61 10.90
N ASP A 257 -22.13 8.35 11.45
CA ASP A 257 -23.22 8.97 10.66
C ASP A 257 -22.68 9.87 9.53
N MET A 258 -21.65 10.63 9.83
CA MET A 258 -21.03 11.50 8.83
C MET A 258 -20.40 10.69 7.69
N ALA A 259 -19.61 9.65 8.00
CA ALA A 259 -18.96 8.82 6.99
C ALA A 259 -19.97 8.07 6.12
N LEU A 260 -21.01 7.49 6.73
CA LEU A 260 -22.06 6.74 6.02
C LEU A 260 -22.89 7.60 5.04
N HIS A 261 -23.04 8.90 5.31
CA HIS A 261 -23.88 9.79 4.51
C HIS A 261 -23.07 10.82 3.71
N TYR A 262 -21.75 10.73 3.72
CA TYR A 262 -20.90 11.61 2.90
C TYR A 262 -20.90 11.13 1.43
N PRO A 263 -20.98 12.05 0.44
CA PRO A 263 -20.85 11.67 -0.96
C PRO A 263 -19.48 11.02 -1.27
N GLY A 264 -19.48 9.95 -2.02
CA GLY A 264 -18.30 9.11 -2.23
C GLY A 264 -18.23 8.01 -1.16
N ASP A 265 -17.08 7.41 -1.01
CA ASP A 265 -16.85 6.29 -0.10
C ASP A 265 -15.76 6.57 0.95
N PRO A 266 -15.73 7.75 1.61
CA PRO A 266 -14.76 7.99 2.66
C PRO A 266 -14.99 7.05 3.84
N VAL A 267 -13.92 6.72 4.55
CA VAL A 267 -14.04 5.93 5.78
C VAL A 267 -13.57 6.72 6.99
N ALA A 268 -14.23 6.51 8.13
CA ALA A 268 -13.84 7.08 9.41
C ALA A 268 -14.00 6.03 10.51
N THR A 269 -12.94 5.86 11.32
CA THR A 269 -12.89 4.79 12.33
C THR A 269 -12.43 5.33 13.67
N VAL A 270 -13.10 4.90 14.74
CA VAL A 270 -12.66 5.06 16.13
C VAL A 270 -12.09 3.73 16.63
N GLY A 271 -10.76 3.59 16.63
CA GLY A 271 -10.08 2.32 16.92
C GLY A 271 -9.60 2.15 18.36
N LYS A 272 -9.43 3.25 19.11
CA LYS A 272 -9.03 3.24 20.53
C LYS A 272 -9.98 4.10 21.35
N LEU A 273 -10.31 3.64 22.57
CA LEU A 273 -11.08 4.41 23.54
C LEU A 273 -10.54 4.15 24.94
N GLN A 274 -10.30 5.22 25.69
CA GLN A 274 -9.88 5.16 27.09
C GLN A 274 -10.76 6.06 27.94
N VAL A 275 -11.16 5.58 29.11
CA VAL A 275 -12.08 6.25 30.02
C VAL A 275 -11.46 6.40 31.40
N TRP A 276 -11.58 7.58 32.02
CA TRP A 276 -11.12 7.83 33.39
C TRP A 276 -12.25 8.38 34.26
N PRO A 277 -12.36 7.85 35.51
CA PRO A 277 -11.53 6.85 36.18
C PRO A 277 -11.85 5.40 35.80
N ASN A 278 -12.80 5.14 34.90
CA ASN A 278 -13.24 3.79 34.47
C ASN A 278 -13.76 2.93 35.64
N ALA A 279 -14.64 3.53 36.44
CA ALA A 279 -15.25 2.92 37.61
C ALA A 279 -16.77 2.96 37.48
N ALA A 280 -17.46 1.84 37.79
CA ALA A 280 -18.90 1.67 37.60
C ALA A 280 -19.79 2.65 38.37
N ASN A 281 -19.29 3.19 39.49
CA ASN A 281 -20.04 4.07 40.39
C ASN A 281 -19.60 5.56 40.30
N ILE A 282 -18.83 5.92 39.25
CA ILE A 282 -18.35 7.29 39.04
C ILE A 282 -18.73 7.76 37.63
N VAL A 283 -19.30 8.96 37.53
CA VAL A 283 -19.50 9.67 36.25
C VAL A 283 -18.14 9.94 35.62
N PRO A 284 -17.86 9.49 34.38
CA PRO A 284 -16.58 9.69 33.77
C PRO A 284 -16.19 11.16 33.58
N GLY A 285 -14.99 11.51 34.03
CA GLY A 285 -14.46 12.88 33.97
C GLY A 285 -13.60 13.16 32.76
N ARG A 286 -13.04 12.12 32.15
CA ARG A 286 -12.22 12.24 30.94
C ARG A 286 -12.41 11.01 30.04
N VAL A 287 -12.45 11.24 28.75
CA VAL A 287 -12.38 10.21 27.72
C VAL A 287 -11.41 10.65 26.65
N GLU A 288 -10.63 9.71 26.11
CA GLU A 288 -9.75 9.92 25.00
C GLU A 288 -9.95 8.81 23.97
N PHE A 289 -10.04 9.17 22.70
CA PHE A 289 -10.20 8.20 21.62
C PHE A 289 -9.50 8.69 20.34
N THR A 290 -9.18 7.74 19.46
CA THR A 290 -8.57 8.05 18.15
C THR A 290 -9.65 8.13 17.07
N LEU A 291 -9.44 9.03 16.12
CA LEU A 291 -10.19 9.10 14.85
C LEU A 291 -9.21 8.93 13.70
N ASP A 292 -9.50 7.99 12.80
CA ASP A 292 -8.78 7.73 11.55
C ASP A 292 -9.75 8.02 10.39
N MET A 293 -9.41 8.97 9.51
CA MET A 293 -10.21 9.31 8.32
C MET A 293 -9.38 9.08 7.07
N ARG A 294 -9.99 8.48 6.03
CA ARG A 294 -9.31 8.16 4.77
C ARG A 294 -10.20 8.46 3.57
N ASP A 295 -9.62 9.06 2.54
CA ASP A 295 -10.23 9.31 1.22
C ASP A 295 -9.15 9.59 0.16
N LEU A 296 -9.49 9.46 -1.13
CA LEU A 296 -8.62 9.85 -2.26
C LEU A 296 -8.46 11.37 -2.39
N SER A 297 -9.24 12.16 -1.68
CA SER A 297 -9.23 13.61 -1.76
C SER A 297 -8.98 14.27 -0.41
N HIS A 298 -7.90 15.04 -0.30
CA HIS A 298 -7.68 15.90 0.86
C HIS A 298 -8.86 16.81 1.15
N ALA A 299 -9.46 17.41 0.10
CA ALA A 299 -10.59 18.30 0.26
C ALA A 299 -11.81 17.61 0.90
N VAL A 300 -12.01 16.32 0.61
CA VAL A 300 -13.05 15.50 1.26
C VAL A 300 -12.74 15.33 2.75
N ILE A 301 -11.52 14.90 3.09
CA ILE A 301 -11.12 14.70 4.49
C ILE A 301 -11.22 16.01 5.29
N ASP A 302 -10.74 17.12 4.72
CA ASP A 302 -10.80 18.45 5.37
C ASP A 302 -12.24 18.92 5.56
N HIS A 303 -13.13 18.68 4.58
CA HIS A 303 -14.54 19.03 4.70
C HIS A 303 -15.24 18.15 5.76
N MET A 304 -14.97 16.85 5.79
CA MET A 304 -15.47 15.96 6.84
C MET A 304 -15.00 16.43 8.21
N LYS A 305 -13.73 16.77 8.37
CA LYS A 305 -13.18 17.32 9.61
C LYS A 305 -13.92 18.59 10.04
N ALA A 306 -14.10 19.55 9.13
CA ALA A 306 -14.81 20.79 9.42
C ALA A 306 -16.28 20.56 9.81
N GLN A 307 -16.96 19.58 9.19
CA GLN A 307 -18.32 19.18 9.61
C GLN A 307 -18.32 18.56 11.00
N LEU A 308 -17.37 17.69 11.31
CA LEU A 308 -17.24 17.05 12.61
C LEU A 308 -16.95 18.08 13.70
N GLU A 309 -16.07 19.05 13.47
CA GLU A 309 -15.78 20.12 14.42
C GLU A 309 -17.03 20.91 14.83
N ARG A 310 -17.90 21.26 13.88
CA ARG A 310 -19.19 21.91 14.16
C ARG A 310 -20.13 21.04 15.01
N ARG A 311 -20.19 19.72 14.73
CA ARG A 311 -20.99 18.78 15.54
C ARG A 311 -20.42 18.66 16.96
N ILE A 312 -19.09 18.59 17.09
CA ILE A 312 -18.36 18.53 18.36
C ILE A 312 -18.65 19.78 19.21
N GLU A 313 -18.61 20.98 18.62
CA GLU A 313 -18.96 22.23 19.33
C GLU A 313 -20.38 22.19 19.88
N THR A 314 -21.34 21.73 19.08
CA THR A 314 -22.73 21.57 19.51
C THR A 314 -22.86 20.60 20.69
N ILE A 315 -22.20 19.44 20.62
CA ILE A 315 -22.18 18.44 21.68
C ILE A 315 -21.49 18.98 22.95
N ALA A 316 -20.36 19.68 22.79
CA ALA A 316 -19.61 20.26 23.90
C ALA A 316 -20.46 21.23 24.71
N VAL A 317 -21.20 22.11 24.04
CA VAL A 317 -22.15 23.05 24.69
C VAL A 317 -23.29 22.31 25.39
N ALA A 318 -23.95 21.39 24.68
CA ALA A 318 -25.08 20.64 25.23
C ALA A 318 -24.71 19.78 26.45
N ARG A 319 -23.49 19.20 26.42
CA ARG A 319 -22.98 18.34 27.51
C ARG A 319 -22.14 19.08 28.55
N ARG A 320 -21.87 20.37 28.34
CA ARG A 320 -21.06 21.21 29.25
C ARG A 320 -19.66 20.59 29.45
N THR A 321 -19.08 20.04 28.38
CA THR A 321 -17.75 19.43 28.36
C THR A 321 -16.78 20.29 27.54
N ARG A 322 -15.49 20.08 27.74
CA ARG A 322 -14.43 20.66 26.87
C ARG A 322 -13.87 19.55 26.00
N ILE A 323 -13.69 19.85 24.73
CA ILE A 323 -13.21 18.88 23.74
C ILE A 323 -12.03 19.49 23.01
N SER A 324 -10.96 18.70 22.81
CA SER A 324 -9.82 19.06 21.99
C SER A 324 -9.55 17.98 20.95
N ILE A 325 -9.13 18.39 19.76
CA ILE A 325 -8.74 17.55 18.65
C ILE A 325 -7.26 17.82 18.40
N THR A 326 -6.42 16.79 18.51
CA THR A 326 -4.97 16.89 18.31
C THR A 326 -4.57 15.99 17.13
N PRO A 327 -3.95 16.54 16.06
CA PRO A 327 -3.47 15.73 14.96
C PRO A 327 -2.33 14.80 15.42
N GLN A 328 -2.31 13.59 14.87
CA GLN A 328 -1.27 12.57 15.12
C GLN A 328 -0.35 12.47 13.91
N PHE A 329 -0.91 12.23 12.74
CA PHE A 329 -0.18 12.27 11.48
C PHE A 329 -1.12 12.49 10.29
N VAL A 330 -0.54 12.88 9.17
CA VAL A 330 -1.20 13.09 7.89
C VAL A 330 -0.39 12.38 6.82
N VAL A 331 -1.07 11.63 5.97
CA VAL A 331 -0.52 11.02 4.75
C VAL A 331 -1.32 11.56 3.57
N ASP A 332 -0.62 12.06 2.57
CA ASP A 332 -1.25 12.61 1.37
C ASP A 332 -1.80 11.50 0.48
N PRO A 333 -2.99 11.66 -0.12
CA PRO A 333 -3.47 10.73 -1.11
C PRO A 333 -2.59 10.78 -2.37
N SER A 334 -2.48 9.65 -3.04
CA SER A 334 -1.78 9.53 -4.32
C SER A 334 -2.77 9.00 -5.38
N PRO A 335 -3.47 9.88 -6.10
CA PRO A 335 -4.34 9.48 -7.20
C PRO A 335 -3.53 8.77 -8.30
N ALA A 336 -4.07 7.69 -8.85
CA ALA A 336 -3.49 7.04 -10.01
C ALA A 336 -3.66 7.91 -11.26
N ASP A 337 -2.69 7.84 -12.15
CA ASP A 337 -2.71 8.58 -13.41
C ASP A 337 -3.85 8.06 -14.32
N GLY A 338 -4.65 8.97 -14.90
CA GLY A 338 -5.81 8.61 -15.72
C GLY A 338 -5.42 7.80 -16.95
N MET A 339 -4.33 8.14 -17.65
CA MET A 339 -3.85 7.39 -18.80
C MET A 339 -3.44 5.96 -18.38
N VAL A 340 -2.81 5.80 -17.22
CA VAL A 340 -2.43 4.47 -16.72
C VAL A 340 -3.66 3.64 -16.36
N GLN A 341 -4.68 4.23 -15.74
CA GLN A 341 -5.96 3.55 -15.46
C GLN A 341 -6.65 3.11 -16.75
N ASP A 342 -6.67 3.97 -17.78
CA ASP A 342 -7.27 3.65 -19.10
C ASP A 342 -6.53 2.46 -19.74
N VAL A 343 -5.19 2.46 -19.71
CA VAL A 343 -4.37 1.38 -20.26
C VAL A 343 -4.62 0.06 -19.52
N ILE A 344 -4.76 0.05 -18.20
CA ILE A 344 -5.11 -1.15 -17.42
C ILE A 344 -6.51 -1.64 -17.79
N SER A 345 -7.48 -0.72 -17.92
CA SER A 345 -8.86 -1.04 -18.32
C SER A 345 -8.93 -1.65 -19.70
N GLU A 346 -8.18 -1.12 -20.66
CA GLU A 346 -8.06 -1.66 -22.02
C GLU A 346 -7.40 -3.05 -22.02
N ALA A 347 -6.35 -3.26 -21.21
CA ALA A 347 -5.72 -4.58 -21.07
C ALA A 347 -6.71 -5.61 -20.50
N CYS A 348 -7.53 -5.23 -19.53
CA CYS A 348 -8.61 -6.10 -19.02
C CYS A 348 -9.62 -6.46 -20.13
N ALA A 349 -10.03 -5.47 -20.92
CA ALA A 349 -11.00 -5.70 -22.02
C ALA A 349 -10.45 -6.65 -23.09
N ASP A 350 -9.18 -6.48 -23.50
CA ASP A 350 -8.53 -7.37 -24.48
C ASP A 350 -8.42 -8.82 -23.98
N LEU A 351 -8.18 -8.98 -22.68
CA LEU A 351 -8.09 -10.28 -22.03
C LEU A 351 -9.47 -10.85 -21.65
N ALA A 352 -10.56 -10.16 -21.98
CA ALA A 352 -11.94 -10.52 -21.62
C ALA A 352 -12.12 -10.74 -20.10
N LEU A 353 -11.39 -9.98 -19.28
CA LEU A 353 -11.48 -10.00 -17.81
C LEU A 353 -12.46 -8.95 -17.32
N SER A 354 -13.31 -9.32 -16.38
CA SER A 354 -14.21 -8.38 -15.71
C SER A 354 -13.44 -7.53 -14.69
N TYR A 355 -13.66 -6.21 -14.69
CA TYR A 355 -12.98 -5.31 -13.77
C TYR A 355 -13.92 -4.28 -13.15
N THR A 356 -13.45 -3.59 -12.13
CA THR A 356 -14.08 -2.42 -11.53
C THR A 356 -13.01 -1.44 -11.07
N HIS A 357 -13.37 -0.16 -10.99
CA HIS A 357 -12.52 0.85 -10.38
C HIS A 357 -12.78 0.89 -8.88
N LEU A 358 -11.71 1.03 -8.07
CA LEU A 358 -11.80 1.15 -6.63
C LEU A 358 -10.51 1.81 -6.06
N PRO A 359 -10.59 2.50 -4.91
CA PRO A 359 -9.40 3.02 -4.25
C PRO A 359 -8.66 1.92 -3.48
N SER A 360 -7.33 2.04 -3.36
CA SER A 360 -6.60 1.36 -2.30
C SER A 360 -6.76 2.10 -0.98
N ARG A 361 -7.15 1.36 0.06
CA ARG A 361 -7.28 1.89 1.43
C ARG A 361 -6.10 1.47 2.32
N ALA A 362 -5.17 0.69 1.80
CA ALA A 362 -3.87 0.37 2.36
C ALA A 362 -2.79 1.26 1.72
N SER A 363 -1.67 1.47 2.42
CA SER A 363 -0.48 2.10 1.84
C SER A 363 0.26 1.11 0.95
N HIS A 364 0.99 1.61 -0.05
CA HIS A 364 1.78 0.83 -1.00
C HIS A 364 2.99 1.63 -1.46
N ASP A 365 4.00 0.97 -2.01
CA ASP A 365 5.14 1.65 -2.63
C ASP A 365 4.69 2.59 -3.76
N ALA A 366 3.65 2.21 -4.51
CA ALA A 366 3.03 3.04 -5.54
C ALA A 366 2.56 4.40 -5.03
N GLN A 367 2.14 4.51 -3.75
CA GLN A 367 1.74 5.78 -3.15
C GLN A 367 2.86 6.82 -3.20
N GLU A 368 4.07 6.40 -2.89
CA GLU A 368 5.24 7.28 -2.95
C GLU A 368 5.67 7.52 -4.41
N LEU A 369 5.70 6.47 -5.23
CA LEU A 369 6.10 6.58 -6.65
C LEU A 369 5.17 7.50 -7.45
N GLY A 370 3.88 7.61 -7.10
CA GLY A 370 2.93 8.54 -7.71
C GLY A 370 3.31 10.02 -7.56
N ARG A 371 4.18 10.36 -6.60
CA ARG A 371 4.75 11.71 -6.44
C ARG A 371 5.86 12.01 -7.47
N LEU A 372 6.44 10.95 -8.03
CA LEU A 372 7.56 11.02 -8.96
C LEU A 372 7.12 10.86 -10.42
N THR A 373 6.21 9.94 -10.71
CA THR A 373 5.86 9.58 -12.09
C THR A 373 4.38 9.24 -12.22
N ALA A 374 3.90 9.02 -13.46
CA ALA A 374 2.58 8.44 -13.70
C ALA A 374 2.51 7.05 -13.05
N MET A 375 1.57 6.85 -12.13
CA MET A 375 1.43 5.65 -11.33
C MET A 375 0.07 4.99 -11.57
N GLY A 376 0.04 3.67 -11.55
CA GLY A 376 -1.17 2.87 -11.50
C GLY A 376 -0.98 1.59 -10.71
N MET A 377 -2.09 1.01 -10.26
CA MET A 377 -2.07 -0.27 -9.55
C MET A 377 -3.16 -1.19 -10.09
N ILE A 378 -2.89 -2.49 -10.02
CA ILE A 378 -3.77 -3.57 -10.42
C ILE A 378 -4.03 -4.44 -9.20
N PHE A 379 -5.30 -4.60 -8.81
CA PHE A 379 -5.67 -5.52 -7.75
C PHE A 379 -6.23 -6.84 -8.28
N VAL A 380 -5.88 -7.92 -7.57
CA VAL A 380 -6.53 -9.22 -7.69
C VAL A 380 -7.27 -9.54 -6.38
N PRO A 381 -8.37 -10.33 -6.43
CA PRO A 381 -9.20 -10.60 -5.26
C PRO A 381 -8.42 -11.28 -4.13
N SER A 382 -8.69 -10.85 -2.89
CA SER A 382 -8.30 -11.53 -1.66
C SER A 382 -9.50 -12.30 -1.12
N ARG A 383 -9.36 -13.62 -0.91
CA ARG A 383 -10.44 -14.46 -0.38
C ARG A 383 -10.88 -13.98 0.99
N ASP A 384 -12.19 -13.78 1.17
CA ASP A 384 -12.80 -13.25 2.39
C ASP A 384 -12.25 -11.87 2.81
N GLY A 385 -11.52 -11.18 1.93
CA GLY A 385 -10.84 -9.92 2.22
C GLY A 385 -9.71 -10.02 3.26
N VAL A 386 -9.18 -11.22 3.49
CA VAL A 386 -8.16 -11.46 4.52
C VAL A 386 -6.78 -11.11 4.01
N SER A 387 -6.04 -10.29 4.76
CA SER A 387 -4.62 -10.02 4.60
C SER A 387 -3.91 -9.99 5.95
N HIS A 388 -2.57 -9.87 5.97
CA HIS A 388 -1.73 -9.87 7.18
C HIS A 388 -2.00 -11.07 8.09
N SER A 389 -2.17 -12.24 7.50
CA SER A 389 -2.58 -13.47 8.20
C SER A 389 -2.16 -14.72 7.42
N ALA A 390 -1.97 -15.83 8.13
CA ALA A 390 -1.79 -17.15 7.53
C ALA A 390 -2.98 -17.61 6.65
N ALA A 391 -4.14 -16.99 6.81
CA ALA A 391 -5.35 -17.29 6.02
C ALA A 391 -5.44 -16.47 4.72
N GLU A 392 -4.50 -15.56 4.46
CA GLU A 392 -4.43 -14.81 3.21
C GLU A 392 -4.36 -15.77 2.02
N PHE A 393 -5.21 -15.53 1.03
CA PHE A 393 -5.25 -16.37 -0.15
C PHE A 393 -5.79 -15.64 -1.38
N THR A 394 -5.05 -15.79 -2.47
CA THR A 394 -5.46 -15.46 -3.83
C THR A 394 -5.20 -16.70 -4.70
N SER A 395 -6.15 -17.13 -5.52
CA SER A 395 -5.97 -18.34 -6.30
C SER A 395 -4.87 -18.19 -7.36
N PRO A 396 -4.19 -19.28 -7.75
CA PRO A 396 -3.18 -19.24 -8.83
C PRO A 396 -3.72 -18.62 -10.12
N GLN A 397 -4.98 -18.89 -10.45
CA GLN A 397 -5.64 -18.30 -11.62
C GLN A 397 -5.80 -16.78 -11.49
N GLN A 398 -6.18 -16.28 -10.33
CA GLN A 398 -6.30 -14.82 -10.09
C GLN A 398 -4.93 -14.15 -10.14
N CYS A 399 -3.88 -14.76 -9.56
CA CYS A 399 -2.50 -14.27 -9.69
C CYS A 399 -2.07 -14.21 -11.17
N GLU A 400 -2.30 -15.27 -11.94
CA GLU A 400 -2.00 -15.32 -13.38
C GLU A 400 -2.73 -14.23 -14.16
N GLN A 401 -4.03 -14.03 -13.88
CA GLN A 401 -4.84 -12.97 -14.50
C GLN A 401 -4.27 -11.59 -14.20
N GLY A 402 -3.89 -11.31 -12.94
CA GLY A 402 -3.23 -10.06 -12.55
C GLY A 402 -1.92 -9.81 -13.31
N VAL A 403 -1.07 -10.85 -13.41
CA VAL A 403 0.20 -10.74 -14.16
C VAL A 403 -0.02 -10.56 -15.65
N ASN A 404 -1.04 -11.18 -16.24
CA ASN A 404 -1.41 -10.96 -17.64
C ASN A 404 -1.85 -9.51 -17.87
N VAL A 405 -2.66 -8.94 -16.96
CA VAL A 405 -3.04 -7.52 -17.05
C VAL A 405 -1.81 -6.63 -16.91
N LEU A 406 -0.89 -6.92 -15.98
CA LEU A 406 0.37 -6.17 -15.83
C LEU A 406 1.22 -6.23 -17.10
N LEU A 407 1.41 -7.42 -17.70
CA LEU A 407 2.17 -7.62 -18.95
C LEU A 407 1.59 -6.78 -20.09
N HIS A 408 0.29 -6.89 -20.33
CA HIS A 408 -0.38 -6.18 -21.42
C HIS A 408 -0.41 -4.66 -21.19
N SER A 409 -0.57 -4.24 -19.92
CA SER A 409 -0.49 -2.82 -19.56
C SER A 409 0.89 -2.23 -19.80
N LEU A 410 1.97 -2.94 -19.44
CA LEU A 410 3.33 -2.49 -19.67
C LEU A 410 3.66 -2.38 -21.17
N ILE A 411 3.21 -3.33 -21.99
CA ILE A 411 3.37 -3.29 -23.45
C ILE A 411 2.61 -2.08 -24.05
N ARG A 412 1.40 -1.80 -23.60
CA ARG A 412 0.59 -0.67 -24.06
C ARG A 412 1.21 0.68 -23.65
N LEU A 413 1.67 0.78 -22.40
CA LEU A 413 2.37 1.97 -21.92
C LEU A 413 3.64 2.23 -22.72
N ASP A 414 4.42 1.18 -23.01
CA ASP A 414 5.62 1.30 -23.85
C ASP A 414 5.31 1.90 -25.22
N ALA A 415 4.25 1.42 -25.85
CA ALA A 415 3.81 1.92 -27.16
C ALA A 415 3.32 3.38 -27.09
N SER A 416 2.57 3.73 -26.04
CA SER A 416 2.00 5.08 -25.86
C SER A 416 3.05 6.14 -25.53
N LEU A 417 4.12 5.76 -24.78
CA LEU A 417 5.20 6.65 -24.34
C LEU A 417 6.37 6.72 -25.32
N ALA A 418 6.44 5.81 -26.29
CA ALA A 418 7.49 5.80 -27.32
C ALA A 418 7.25 6.76 -28.48
N GLY A 419 6.04 7.36 -28.58
CA GLY A 419 5.55 8.23 -29.67
C GLY A 419 6.13 9.63 -29.72
#